data_be803c4ff06885f53a6d84c399dbf6b6
#
_entry.id   be803c4ff06885f53a6d84c399dbf6b6
#
_cell.length_a   1.000
_cell.length_b   1.000
_cell.length_c   1.000
_cell.angle_alpha   90.00
_cell.angle_beta   90.00
_cell.angle_gamma   90.00
#
_symmetry.space_group_name_H-M   'P 1'
#
loop_
_entity.id
_entity.type
_entity.pdbx_description
1 polymer ?
#
loop_
_entity_poly.entity_id
_entity_poly.type
_entity_poly.pdbx_seq_one_letter_code
_entity_poly.pdbx_strand_id
1 'polypeptide(L)'
;MTKEELMRKAIELSKENVANGGGPFGAVIATKEGEIIATGVNRVTSSCDPTAHAEVSAIRAAAAKLGTFNLSGYEIYTSCEPCPMCLGAIYWARLDKMYYGNNKTDAKNIGFDDSFIYDELALNCLLYTSPSPRDTE
;
A
#
# COMPACT_ATOMS: atom_id res chain seq x y z
N MET A 1 4.35 -9.97 18.29
CA MET A 1 4.56 -10.81 17.09
C MET A 1 5.93 -10.50 16.49
N THR A 2 6.54 -11.49 15.89
CA THR A 2 7.79 -11.29 15.15
C THR A 2 7.51 -10.60 13.81
N LYS A 3 8.59 -10.11 13.18
CA LYS A 3 8.45 -9.51 11.84
C LYS A 3 7.89 -10.51 10.83
N GLU A 4 8.32 -11.78 10.92
CA GLU A 4 7.79 -12.83 10.03
C GLU A 4 6.30 -13.06 10.25
N GLU A 5 5.86 -13.09 11.50
CA GLU A 5 4.45 -13.25 11.82
C GLU A 5 3.62 -12.08 11.32
N LEU A 6 4.13 -10.85 11.43
CA LEU A 6 3.46 -9.67 10.92
C LEU A 6 3.34 -9.69 9.40
N MET A 7 4.40 -10.13 8.71
CA MET A 7 4.35 -10.28 7.26
C MET A 7 3.36 -11.37 6.84
N ARG A 8 3.35 -12.49 7.56
CA ARG A 8 2.37 -13.56 7.31
C ARG A 8 0.94 -13.06 7.49
N LYS A 9 0.73 -12.19 8.49
CA LYS A 9 -0.60 -11.59 8.70
C LYS A 9 -1.00 -10.72 7.51
N ALA A 10 -0.09 -9.93 6.98
CA ALA A 10 -0.38 -9.12 5.79
C ALA A 10 -0.74 -9.99 4.59
N ILE A 11 0.00 -11.08 4.39
CA ILE A 11 -0.26 -12.03 3.30
C ILE A 11 -1.60 -12.75 3.51
N GLU A 12 -1.88 -13.17 4.74
CA GLU A 12 -3.15 -13.81 5.08
C GLU A 12 -4.32 -12.89 4.77
N LEU A 13 -4.23 -11.62 5.15
CA LEU A 13 -5.25 -10.61 4.84
C LEU A 13 -5.45 -10.46 3.33
N SER A 14 -4.39 -10.53 2.54
CA SER A 14 -4.49 -10.45 1.08
C SER A 14 -5.29 -11.62 0.52
N LYS A 15 -5.05 -12.82 1.04
CA LYS A 15 -5.76 -14.04 0.60
C LYS A 15 -7.23 -14.02 1.00
N GLU A 16 -7.51 -13.60 2.23
CA GLU A 16 -8.88 -13.48 2.71
C GLU A 16 -9.66 -12.47 1.88
N ASN A 17 -9.01 -11.37 1.52
CA ASN A 17 -9.66 -10.32 0.74
C ASN A 17 -10.04 -10.82 -0.66
N VAL A 18 -9.21 -11.65 -1.28
CA VAL A 18 -9.54 -12.27 -2.57
C VAL A 18 -10.79 -13.17 -2.42
N ALA A 19 -10.84 -13.95 -1.36
CA ALA A 19 -12.00 -14.82 -1.09
C ALA A 19 -13.28 -14.00 -0.91
N ASN A 20 -13.17 -12.76 -0.46
CA ASN A 20 -14.29 -11.84 -0.27
C ASN A 20 -14.54 -10.92 -1.47
N GLY A 21 -13.91 -11.19 -2.60
CA GLY A 21 -14.12 -10.43 -3.83
C GLY A 21 -13.25 -9.19 -4.00
N GLY A 22 -12.29 -8.97 -3.14
CA GLY A 22 -11.37 -7.84 -3.24
C GLY A 22 -10.05 -8.18 -3.90
N GLY A 23 -9.16 -7.20 -4.03
CA GLY A 23 -7.83 -7.39 -4.60
C GLY A 23 -6.86 -8.11 -3.64
N PRO A 24 -5.81 -8.74 -4.19
CA PRO A 24 -4.88 -9.58 -3.41
C PRO A 24 -3.83 -8.76 -2.65
N PHE A 25 -4.26 -7.80 -1.86
CA PHE A 25 -3.35 -6.91 -1.14
C PHE A 25 -3.79 -6.74 0.31
N GLY A 26 -2.82 -6.80 1.22
CA GLY A 26 -3.04 -6.62 2.64
C GLY A 26 -1.89 -5.84 3.26
N ALA A 27 -2.18 -5.11 4.34
CA ALA A 27 -1.19 -4.32 5.05
C ALA A 27 -1.45 -4.35 6.56
N VAL A 28 -0.37 -4.30 7.33
CA VAL A 28 -0.41 -4.28 8.80
C VAL A 28 0.49 -3.15 9.29
N ILE A 29 -0.04 -2.33 10.19
CA ILE A 29 0.77 -1.34 10.90
C ILE A 29 0.94 -1.80 12.34
N ALA A 30 2.17 -1.82 12.82
CA ALA A 30 2.51 -2.37 14.13
C ALA A 30 3.55 -1.50 14.84
N THR A 31 3.63 -1.67 16.16
CA THR A 31 4.69 -1.08 16.95
C THR A 31 6.00 -1.80 16.67
N LYS A 32 7.12 -1.21 17.11
CA LYS A 32 8.45 -1.85 16.99
C LYS A 32 8.52 -3.16 17.78
N GLU A 33 7.69 -3.29 18.81
CA GLU A 33 7.61 -4.51 19.64
C GLU A 33 6.71 -5.58 19.01
N GLY A 34 6.04 -5.27 17.90
CA GLY A 34 5.23 -6.24 17.17
C GLY A 34 3.76 -6.27 17.55
N GLU A 35 3.25 -5.23 18.20
CA GLU A 35 1.81 -5.11 18.48
C GLU A 35 1.10 -4.50 17.27
N ILE A 36 0.08 -5.19 16.77
CA ILE A 36 -0.70 -4.70 15.64
C ILE A 36 -1.59 -3.54 16.08
N ILE A 37 -1.44 -2.40 15.39
CA ILE A 37 -2.26 -1.21 15.64
C ILE A 37 -3.45 -1.17 14.67
N ALA A 38 -3.21 -1.47 13.41
CA ALA A 38 -4.25 -1.43 12.38
C ALA A 38 -3.90 -2.34 11.22
N THR A 39 -4.93 -2.74 10.47
CA THR A 39 -4.77 -3.52 9.25
C THR A 39 -5.56 -2.86 8.13
N GLY A 40 -5.23 -3.22 6.89
CA GLY A 40 -5.94 -2.75 5.72
C GLY A 40 -5.92 -3.78 4.62
N VAL A 41 -6.96 -3.74 3.79
CA VAL A 41 -7.05 -4.57 2.58
C VAL A 41 -7.51 -3.66 1.43
N ASN A 42 -7.32 -4.12 0.20
CA ASN A 42 -7.74 -3.37 -0.98
C ASN A 42 -9.27 -3.33 -1.05
N ARG A 43 -9.86 -2.13 -1.03
CA ARG A 43 -11.31 -1.90 -1.07
C ARG A 43 -11.72 -0.97 -2.20
N VAL A 44 -10.90 -0.87 -3.25
CA VAL A 44 -11.16 0.05 -4.37
C VAL A 44 -12.56 -0.16 -4.94
N THR A 45 -12.90 -1.40 -5.26
CA THR A 45 -14.21 -1.69 -5.87
C THR A 45 -15.35 -1.65 -4.86
N SER A 46 -15.18 -2.24 -3.68
CA SER A 46 -16.25 -2.31 -2.69
C SER A 46 -16.63 -0.97 -2.09
N SER A 47 -15.68 -0.05 -1.96
CA SER A 47 -15.94 1.29 -1.42
C SER A 47 -16.02 2.38 -2.48
N CYS A 48 -15.91 2.02 -3.77
CA CYS A 48 -15.92 2.97 -4.89
C CYS A 48 -14.89 4.10 -4.65
N ASP A 49 -13.71 3.74 -4.19
CA ASP A 49 -12.64 4.68 -3.86
C ASP A 49 -11.34 4.22 -4.52
N PRO A 50 -10.88 4.92 -5.58
CA PRO A 50 -9.67 4.50 -6.29
C PRO A 50 -8.41 4.58 -5.43
N THR A 51 -8.44 5.27 -4.30
CA THR A 51 -7.31 5.37 -3.39
C THR A 51 -7.33 4.32 -2.27
N ALA A 52 -8.35 3.49 -2.18
CA ALA A 52 -8.53 2.54 -1.09
C ALA A 52 -7.66 1.30 -1.24
N HIS A 53 -6.37 1.49 -1.48
CA HIS A 53 -5.39 0.43 -1.44
C HIS A 53 -5.19 -0.04 0.01
N ALA A 54 -4.64 -1.24 0.19
CA ALA A 54 -4.44 -1.82 1.51
C ALA A 54 -3.62 -0.90 2.42
N GLU A 55 -2.56 -0.33 1.91
CA GLU A 55 -1.66 0.54 2.68
C GLU A 55 -2.36 1.82 3.12
N VAL A 56 -3.07 2.47 2.20
CA VAL A 56 -3.84 3.69 2.51
C VAL A 56 -4.92 3.37 3.54
N SER A 57 -5.61 2.24 3.38
CA SER A 57 -6.64 1.82 4.33
C SER A 57 -6.06 1.58 5.72
N ALA A 58 -4.90 0.93 5.81
CA ALA A 58 -4.22 0.69 7.08
C ALA A 58 -3.77 2.01 7.74
N ILE A 59 -3.22 2.95 6.95
CA ILE A 59 -2.80 4.26 7.45
C ILE A 59 -3.99 5.04 8.01
N ARG A 60 -5.10 5.06 7.29
CA ARG A 60 -6.32 5.72 7.76
C ARG A 60 -6.82 5.14 9.07
N ALA A 61 -6.84 3.81 9.17
CA ALA A 61 -7.28 3.13 10.37
C ALA A 61 -6.35 3.40 11.56
N ALA A 62 -5.04 3.37 11.33
CA ALA A 62 -4.06 3.64 12.38
C ALA A 62 -4.15 5.09 12.86
N ALA A 63 -4.21 6.04 11.94
CA ALA A 63 -4.32 7.45 12.27
C ALA A 63 -5.58 7.75 13.07
N ALA A 64 -6.71 7.17 12.67
CA ALA A 64 -7.97 7.33 13.38
C ALA A 64 -7.91 6.73 14.79
N LYS A 65 -7.34 5.54 14.91
CA LYS A 65 -7.22 4.85 16.20
C LYS A 65 -6.32 5.60 17.16
N LEU A 66 -5.19 6.11 16.67
CA LEU A 66 -4.21 6.82 17.50
C LEU A 66 -4.53 8.30 17.68
N GLY A 67 -5.47 8.83 16.90
CA GLY A 67 -5.84 10.25 16.98
C GLY A 67 -4.73 11.19 16.50
N THR A 68 -3.90 10.76 15.57
CA THR A 68 -2.78 11.57 15.05
C THR A 68 -2.53 11.28 13.58
N PHE A 69 -2.05 12.28 12.85
CA PHE A 69 -1.60 12.10 11.48
C PHE A 69 -0.12 11.68 11.40
N ASN A 70 0.60 11.70 12.50
CA ASN A 70 2.01 11.35 12.55
C ASN A 70 2.19 9.96 13.17
N LEU A 71 2.62 9.00 12.35
CA LEU A 71 2.79 7.61 12.75
C LEU A 71 4.26 7.25 12.98
N SER A 72 5.08 8.25 13.38
CA SER A 72 6.46 7.99 13.77
C SER A 72 6.50 6.99 14.92
N GLY A 73 7.43 6.06 14.88
CA GLY A 73 7.54 4.99 15.86
C GLY A 73 6.83 3.71 15.47
N TYR A 74 6.09 3.73 14.36
CA TYR A 74 5.38 2.55 13.87
C TYR A 74 5.97 2.06 12.56
N GLU A 75 5.72 0.80 12.24
CA GLU A 75 6.22 0.14 11.03
C GLU A 75 5.06 -0.44 10.24
N ILE A 76 5.20 -0.51 8.91
CA ILE A 76 4.17 -1.08 8.05
C ILE A 76 4.70 -2.30 7.32
N TYR A 77 3.85 -3.34 7.26
CA TYR A 77 4.11 -4.59 6.54
C TYR A 77 3.08 -4.71 5.44
N THR A 78 3.52 -4.85 4.21
CA THR A 78 2.64 -4.97 3.06
C THR A 78 2.88 -6.29 2.34
N SER A 79 1.82 -6.91 1.84
CA SER A 79 1.94 -8.17 1.11
C SER A 79 2.69 -7.99 -0.20
N CYS A 80 2.63 -6.79 -0.77
CA CYS A 80 3.27 -6.46 -2.04
C CYS A 80 3.96 -5.10 -1.92
N GLU A 81 5.01 -4.89 -2.72
CA GLU A 81 5.71 -3.59 -2.76
C GLU A 81 4.72 -2.47 -3.08
N PRO A 82 4.65 -1.41 -2.25
CA PRO A 82 3.67 -0.34 -2.46
C PRO A 82 3.85 0.36 -3.80
N CYS A 83 2.71 0.72 -4.42
CA CYS A 83 2.71 1.58 -5.59
C CYS A 83 3.15 3.00 -5.21
N PRO A 84 3.43 3.88 -6.18
CA PRO A 84 3.87 5.25 -5.87
C PRO A 84 2.90 6.03 -4.99
N MET A 85 1.58 5.85 -5.16
CA MET A 85 0.60 6.51 -4.30
C MET A 85 0.75 6.08 -2.84
N CYS A 86 0.85 4.77 -2.61
CA CYS A 86 0.98 4.22 -1.26
C CYS A 86 2.34 4.53 -0.66
N LEU A 87 3.40 4.49 -1.47
CA LEU A 87 4.73 4.87 -1.01
C LEU A 87 4.72 6.33 -0.54
N GLY A 88 4.11 7.22 -1.32
CA GLY A 88 3.94 8.61 -0.91
C GLY A 88 3.16 8.74 0.40
N ALA A 89 2.07 7.98 0.53
CA ALA A 89 1.27 7.99 1.75
C ALA A 89 2.08 7.52 2.97
N ILE A 90 2.92 6.50 2.81
CA ILE A 90 3.80 6.00 3.87
C ILE A 90 4.77 7.08 4.32
N TYR A 91 5.37 7.82 3.39
CA TYR A 91 6.24 8.94 3.71
C TYR A 91 5.48 10.07 4.42
N TRP A 92 4.29 10.42 3.93
CA TRP A 92 3.48 11.47 4.57
C TRP A 92 3.06 11.07 5.97
N ALA A 93 2.80 9.78 6.21
CA ALA A 93 2.44 9.27 7.53
C ALA A 93 3.64 9.23 8.49
N ARG A 94 4.86 9.37 7.99
CA ARG A 94 6.09 9.33 8.80
C ARG A 94 6.36 7.98 9.43
N LEU A 95 5.91 6.90 8.81
CA LEU A 95 6.22 5.54 9.27
C LEU A 95 7.73 5.32 9.24
N ASP A 96 8.26 4.65 10.28
CA ASP A 96 9.69 4.48 10.43
C ASP A 96 10.29 3.51 9.42
N LYS A 97 9.59 2.42 9.13
CA LYS A 97 10.08 1.37 8.23
C LYS A 97 8.93 0.73 7.48
N MET A 98 9.25 0.23 6.30
CA MET A 98 8.34 -0.48 5.43
C MET A 98 8.97 -1.82 5.04
N TYR A 99 8.20 -2.89 5.20
CA TYR A 99 8.57 -4.23 4.78
C TYR A 99 7.55 -4.74 3.78
N TYR A 100 7.97 -5.44 2.74
CA TYR A 100 7.03 -6.01 1.77
C TYR A 100 7.43 -7.43 1.39
N GLY A 101 6.42 -8.24 1.03
CA GLY A 101 6.60 -9.64 0.69
C GLY A 101 6.95 -9.85 -0.78
N ASN A 102 6.14 -9.29 -1.68
CA ASN A 102 6.36 -9.36 -3.13
C ASN A 102 6.79 -8.01 -3.65
N ASN A 103 7.73 -7.98 -4.60
CA ASN A 103 8.16 -6.72 -5.22
C ASN A 103 7.23 -6.36 -6.41
N LYS A 104 7.46 -5.17 -6.99
CA LYS A 104 6.65 -4.70 -8.12
C LYS A 104 6.76 -5.59 -9.36
N THR A 105 7.87 -6.28 -9.55
CA THR A 105 8.04 -7.22 -10.66
C THR A 105 7.14 -8.43 -10.46
N ASP A 106 7.03 -8.95 -9.23
CA ASP A 106 6.13 -10.05 -8.92
C ASP A 106 4.68 -9.65 -9.15
N ALA A 107 4.29 -8.42 -8.76
CA ALA A 107 2.95 -7.90 -8.99
C ALA A 107 2.64 -7.78 -10.48
N LYS A 108 3.61 -7.30 -11.27
CA LYS A 108 3.46 -7.19 -12.72
C LYS A 108 3.20 -8.56 -13.37
N ASN A 109 3.91 -9.58 -12.90
CA ASN A 109 3.78 -10.94 -13.45
C ASN A 109 2.40 -11.55 -13.24
N ILE A 110 1.63 -11.04 -12.28
CA ILE A 110 0.26 -11.48 -12.03
C ILE A 110 -0.79 -10.46 -12.48
N GLY A 111 -0.39 -9.46 -13.26
CA GLY A 111 -1.31 -8.51 -13.89
C GLY A 111 -1.50 -7.18 -13.17
N PHE A 112 -0.77 -6.90 -12.11
CA PHE A 112 -0.85 -5.64 -11.37
C PHE A 112 0.42 -4.82 -11.62
N ASP A 113 0.50 -4.19 -12.79
CA ASP A 113 1.68 -3.42 -13.20
C ASP A 113 1.48 -1.93 -12.94
N ASP A 114 2.24 -1.38 -11.99
CA ASP A 114 2.30 0.04 -11.72
C ASP A 114 3.67 0.65 -12.06
N SER A 115 4.53 -0.11 -12.74
CA SER A 115 5.88 0.36 -13.06
C SER A 115 5.88 1.61 -13.94
N PHE A 116 4.86 1.77 -14.80
CA PHE A 116 4.75 2.95 -15.65
C PHE A 116 4.63 4.24 -14.84
N ILE A 117 4.05 4.18 -13.64
CA ILE A 117 3.91 5.35 -12.77
C ILE A 117 5.29 5.80 -12.27
N TYR A 118 6.15 4.83 -11.91
CA TYR A 118 7.52 5.14 -11.51
C TYR A 118 8.30 5.78 -12.65
N ASP A 119 8.09 5.30 -13.87
CA ASP A 119 8.73 5.87 -15.07
C ASP A 119 8.27 7.32 -15.29
N GLU A 120 6.98 7.59 -15.11
CA GLU A 120 6.43 8.94 -15.24
C GLU A 120 7.01 9.89 -14.19
N LEU A 121 7.19 9.42 -12.95
CA LEU A 121 7.74 10.21 -11.87
C LEU A 121 9.19 10.63 -12.13
N ALA A 122 9.90 9.90 -12.97
CA ALA A 122 11.28 10.22 -13.36
C ALA A 122 11.36 11.35 -14.40
N LEU A 123 10.24 11.77 -14.96
CA LEU A 123 10.19 12.82 -15.98
C LEU A 123 10.09 14.19 -15.34
N ASN A 124 10.57 15.21 -16.07
CA ASN A 124 10.47 16.61 -15.63
C ASN A 124 9.05 17.15 -15.68
N CYS A 125 8.17 16.51 -16.46
CA CYS A 125 6.78 16.90 -16.61
C CYS A 125 5.90 15.66 -16.55
N LEU A 126 4.96 15.62 -15.60
CA LEU A 126 4.02 14.52 -15.45
C LEU A 126 2.83 14.76 -16.35
N LEU A 127 2.53 13.81 -17.21
CA LEU A 127 1.52 13.92 -18.23
C LEU A 127 0.36 12.97 -17.96
N TYR A 128 -0.32 13.19 -16.84
CA TYR A 128 -1.43 12.32 -16.47
C TYR A 128 -2.73 12.66 -17.16
N THR A 129 -2.82 13.84 -17.77
CA THR A 129 -4.03 14.22 -18.51
C THR A 129 -4.13 13.47 -19.83
N SER A 130 -5.34 13.11 -20.23
CA SER A 130 -5.55 12.36 -21.46
C SER A 130 -6.41 13.16 -22.44
N PRO A 131 -6.01 13.32 -23.70
CA PRO A 131 -4.71 12.87 -24.21
C PRO A 131 -3.60 13.77 -23.68
N SER A 132 -2.56 13.16 -23.14
CA SER A 132 -1.39 13.94 -22.74
C SER A 132 -0.54 14.23 -23.98
N PRO A 133 0.29 15.28 -23.93
CA PRO A 133 1.25 15.52 -25.01
C PRO A 133 2.17 14.33 -25.26
N ARG A 134 2.47 13.54 -24.24
CA ARG A 134 3.28 12.34 -24.40
C ARG A 134 2.60 11.29 -25.25
N ASP A 135 1.30 11.13 -25.08
CA ASP A 135 0.55 10.10 -25.79
C ASP A 135 0.47 10.41 -27.29
N THR A 136 0.67 11.65 -27.66
CA THR A 136 0.61 12.09 -29.04
C THR A 136 1.98 12.23 -29.71
N GLU A 137 3.02 12.00 -28.95
CA GLU A 137 4.39 12.02 -29.45
C GLU A 137 4.77 10.69 -30.17
#